data_3a723da32472da53519040f40f5f409d
#
_entry.id   3a723da32472da53519040f40f5f409d
#
_cell.length_a   1.000
_cell.length_b   1.000
_cell.length_c   1.000
_cell.angle_alpha   90.00
_cell.angle_beta   90.00
_cell.angle_gamma   90.00
#
_symmetry.space_group_name_H-M   'P 1'
#
loop_
_entity.id
_entity.type
_entity.pdbx_description
1 polymer ?
#
loop_
_entity_poly.entity_id
_entity_poly.type
_entity_poly.pdbx_seq_one_letter_code
_entity_poly.pdbx_strand_id
1 'polypeptide(L)'
;PLASFTYFLFGYGLFHRESLMRSIKNYWVAYIVSGSVGFMVYLWTAPRVTDIYNSGGENDGLGLLYIGLKMICAVTFSLGLIGFSEQHLNTYSSRWRWLADSSYWVYLSHLPIVTFVTFLMFNISAPYEIKFLIAIFTTSLITLFTYKFFVRRTFVSVLLNGRSYE
;
A
#
# COMPACT_ATOMS: atom_id res chain seq x y z
N PRO A 1 -15.02 -1.39 10.00
CA PRO A 1 -15.94 -1.09 8.87
C PRO A 1 -16.02 0.41 8.56
N LEU A 2 -16.16 1.29 9.58
CA LEU A 2 -16.29 2.75 9.38
C LEU A 2 -15.05 3.38 8.71
N ALA A 3 -13.84 2.99 9.14
CA ALA A 3 -12.59 3.53 8.57
C ALA A 3 -12.45 3.20 7.08
N SER A 4 -12.79 1.98 6.67
CA SER A 4 -12.74 1.58 5.25
C SER A 4 -13.75 2.35 4.40
N PHE A 5 -14.92 2.66 4.95
CA PHE A 5 -15.96 3.46 4.29
C PHE A 5 -15.52 4.92 4.09
N THR A 6 -14.87 5.52 5.08
CA THR A 6 -14.32 6.88 4.95
C THR A 6 -13.23 6.97 3.87
N TYR A 7 -12.34 5.99 3.78
CA TYR A 7 -11.34 5.94 2.69
C TYR A 7 -11.99 5.77 1.31
N PHE A 8 -13.05 4.96 1.23
CA PHE A 8 -13.81 4.80 -0.02
C PHE A 8 -14.49 6.11 -0.45
N LEU A 9 -15.18 6.80 0.47
CA LEU A 9 -15.81 8.10 0.19
C LEU A 9 -14.78 9.16 -0.20
N PHE A 10 -13.62 9.16 0.42
CA PHE A 10 -12.52 10.05 0.07
C PHE A 10 -12.02 9.80 -1.35
N GLY A 11 -11.76 8.53 -1.72
CA GLY A 11 -11.37 8.14 -3.08
C GLY A 11 -12.43 8.48 -4.12
N TYR A 12 -13.70 8.26 -3.82
CA TYR A 12 -14.82 8.63 -4.67
C TYR A 12 -14.90 10.15 -4.88
N GLY A 13 -14.74 10.94 -3.80
CA GLY A 13 -14.72 12.41 -3.88
C GLY A 13 -13.54 12.94 -4.70
N LEU A 14 -12.37 12.32 -4.61
CA LEU A 14 -11.20 12.65 -5.42
C LEU A 14 -11.44 12.37 -6.90
N PHE A 15 -12.04 11.24 -7.23
CA PHE A 15 -12.33 10.85 -8.60
C PHE A 15 -13.32 11.82 -9.29
N HIS A 16 -14.32 12.32 -8.56
CA HIS A 16 -15.33 13.22 -9.10
C HIS A 16 -14.92 14.69 -9.22
N ARG A 17 -13.78 15.09 -8.62
CA ARG A 17 -13.33 16.48 -8.63
C ARG A 17 -11.99 16.63 -9.36
N GLU A 18 -12.06 16.92 -10.66
CA GLU A 18 -10.88 17.15 -11.51
C GLU A 18 -9.95 18.26 -10.97
N SER A 19 -10.49 19.28 -10.30
CA SER A 19 -9.70 20.35 -9.70
C SER A 19 -8.79 19.86 -8.58
N LEU A 20 -9.26 18.91 -7.75
CA LEU A 20 -8.47 18.30 -6.71
C LEU A 20 -7.37 17.40 -7.29
N MET A 21 -7.71 16.61 -8.30
CA MET A 21 -6.76 15.75 -8.99
C MET A 21 -5.63 16.56 -9.64
N ARG A 22 -5.97 17.70 -10.26
CA ARG A 22 -4.98 18.63 -10.84
C ARG A 22 -4.06 19.20 -9.76
N SER A 23 -4.61 19.56 -8.60
CA SER A 23 -3.81 20.07 -7.48
C SER A 23 -2.86 18.98 -6.94
N ILE A 24 -3.34 17.76 -6.74
CA ILE A 24 -2.53 16.62 -6.28
C ILE A 24 -1.41 16.32 -7.27
N LYS A 25 -1.71 16.33 -8.56
CA LYS A 25 -0.73 16.18 -9.65
C LYS A 25 0.38 17.24 -9.60
N ASN A 26 0.05 18.49 -9.33
CA ASN A 26 1.03 19.57 -9.30
C ASN A 26 1.91 19.55 -8.04
N TYR A 27 1.38 19.09 -6.91
CA TYR A 27 2.06 19.12 -5.61
C TYR A 27 2.48 17.74 -5.11
N TRP A 28 2.57 16.72 -5.97
CA TRP A 28 2.90 15.35 -5.56
C TRP A 28 4.22 15.24 -4.79
N VAL A 29 5.24 16.04 -5.17
CA VAL A 29 6.53 16.06 -4.46
C VAL A 29 6.34 16.57 -3.03
N ALA A 30 5.55 17.63 -2.83
CA ALA A 30 5.29 18.17 -1.50
C ALA A 30 4.56 17.13 -0.62
N TYR A 31 3.63 16.37 -1.17
CA TYR A 31 2.97 15.29 -0.45
C TYR A 31 3.94 14.16 -0.08
N ILE A 32 4.82 13.72 -0.98
CA ILE A 32 5.81 12.69 -0.67
C ILE A 32 6.81 13.19 0.37
N VAL A 33 7.32 14.42 0.23
CA VAL A 33 8.26 15.00 1.19
C VAL A 33 7.63 15.14 2.57
N SER A 34 6.40 15.68 2.66
CA SER A 34 5.70 15.82 3.94
C SER A 34 5.40 14.47 4.58
N GLY A 35 5.00 13.48 3.78
CA GLY A 35 4.82 12.10 4.24
C GLY A 35 6.12 11.48 4.75
N SER A 36 7.25 11.71 4.07
CA SER A 36 8.56 11.20 4.48
C SER A 36 9.03 11.85 5.78
N VAL A 37 8.88 13.15 5.91
CA VAL A 37 9.21 13.87 7.17
C VAL A 37 8.34 13.36 8.31
N GLY A 38 7.03 13.26 8.10
CA GLY A 38 6.11 12.71 9.08
C GLY A 38 6.46 11.27 9.49
N PHE A 39 6.87 10.44 8.53
CA PHE A 39 7.30 9.08 8.78
C PHE A 39 8.59 9.01 9.59
N MET A 40 9.56 9.90 9.35
CA MET A 40 10.76 10.00 10.17
C MET A 40 10.44 10.40 11.63
N VAL A 41 9.53 11.36 11.82
CA VAL A 41 9.04 11.73 13.15
C VAL A 41 8.30 10.56 13.81
N TYR A 42 7.50 9.83 13.06
CA TYR A 42 6.83 8.62 13.54
C TYR A 42 7.84 7.56 14.02
N LEU A 43 8.86 7.27 13.24
CA LEU A 43 9.90 6.30 13.62
C LEU A 43 10.69 6.77 14.85
N TRP A 44 10.96 8.08 14.97
CA TRP A 44 11.66 8.64 16.12
C TRP A 44 10.83 8.57 17.41
N THR A 45 9.51 8.71 17.31
CA THR A 45 8.59 8.64 18.45
C THR A 45 8.21 7.21 18.85
N ALA A 46 8.28 6.25 17.93
CA ALA A 46 7.84 4.87 18.13
C ALA A 46 8.46 4.17 19.37
N PRO A 47 9.79 4.22 19.62
CA PRO A 47 10.38 3.59 20.80
C PRO A 47 9.83 4.16 22.11
N ARG A 48 9.67 5.48 22.19
CA ARG A 48 9.18 6.18 23.39
C ARG A 48 7.75 5.79 23.72
N VAL A 49 6.89 5.69 22.69
CA VAL A 49 5.50 5.23 22.87
C VAL A 49 5.46 3.80 23.35
N THR A 50 6.31 2.93 22.78
CA THR A 50 6.41 1.53 23.17
C THR A 50 6.89 1.37 24.62
N ASP A 51 7.88 2.15 25.04
CA ASP A 51 8.40 2.12 26.41
C ASP A 51 7.36 2.56 27.44
N ILE A 52 6.57 3.60 27.11
CA ILE A 52 5.46 4.06 27.97
C ILE A 52 4.40 2.98 28.11
N TYR A 53 3.98 2.34 27.04
CA TYR A 53 3.02 1.25 27.09
C TYR A 53 3.54 0.05 27.91
N ASN A 54 4.78 -0.33 27.72
CA ASN A 54 5.40 -1.45 28.43
C ASN A 54 5.60 -1.18 29.94
N SER A 55 5.75 0.09 30.32
CA SER A 55 5.88 0.51 31.73
C SER A 55 4.53 0.68 32.45
N GLY A 56 3.42 0.40 31.79
CA GLY A 56 2.08 0.57 32.36
C GLY A 56 1.64 2.04 32.48
N GLY A 57 2.32 2.96 31.80
CA GLY A 57 1.99 4.38 31.79
C GLY A 57 0.81 4.65 30.83
N GLU A 58 -0.25 5.28 31.32
CA GLU A 58 -1.30 5.85 30.49
C GLU A 58 -0.87 7.25 30.04
N ASN A 59 -0.50 7.39 28.78
CA ASN A 59 -0.22 8.71 28.19
C ASN A 59 -1.06 8.88 26.93
N ASP A 60 -2.35 9.12 27.15
CA ASP A 60 -3.36 9.24 26.08
C ASP A 60 -3.00 10.27 25.02
N GLY A 61 -2.34 11.37 25.42
CA GLY A 61 -1.95 12.44 24.50
C GLY A 61 -0.87 11.99 23.49
N LEU A 62 0.17 11.28 23.92
CA LEU A 62 1.22 10.77 23.04
C LEU A 62 0.72 9.64 22.15
N GLY A 63 -0.14 8.77 22.70
CA GLY A 63 -0.78 7.71 21.93
C GLY A 63 -1.66 8.25 20.79
N LEU A 64 -2.49 9.24 21.09
CA LEU A 64 -3.32 9.93 20.08
C LEU A 64 -2.49 10.64 19.02
N LEU A 65 -1.41 11.33 19.41
CA LEU A 65 -0.49 11.97 18.49
C LEU A 65 0.19 10.94 17.57
N TYR A 66 0.62 9.81 18.10
CA TYR A 66 1.25 8.73 17.35
C TYR A 66 0.29 8.12 16.32
N ILE A 67 -0.97 7.86 16.70
CA ILE A 67 -2.01 7.35 15.80
C ILE A 67 -2.33 8.40 14.73
N GLY A 68 -2.48 9.67 15.11
CA GLY A 68 -2.76 10.77 14.18
C GLY A 68 -1.65 10.94 13.16
N LEU A 69 -0.39 10.89 13.60
CA LEU A 69 0.78 10.99 12.73
C LEU A 69 0.83 9.84 11.72
N LYS A 70 0.55 8.60 12.18
CA LYS A 70 0.45 7.43 11.29
C LYS A 70 -0.61 7.61 10.21
N MET A 71 -1.79 8.12 10.57
CA MET A 71 -2.87 8.37 9.61
C MET A 71 -2.51 9.46 8.60
N ILE A 72 -1.93 10.57 9.07
CA ILE A 72 -1.50 11.68 8.20
C ILE A 72 -0.42 11.18 7.22
N CYS A 73 0.57 10.43 7.68
CA CYS A 73 1.58 9.85 6.80
C CYS A 73 0.96 8.94 5.73
N ALA A 74 0.02 8.06 6.11
CA ALA A 74 -0.64 7.18 5.17
C ALA A 74 -1.41 7.97 4.08
N VAL A 75 -2.13 9.01 4.46
CA VAL A 75 -2.88 9.85 3.52
C VAL A 75 -1.93 10.64 2.60
N THR A 76 -0.91 11.29 3.17
CA THR A 76 0.03 12.11 2.38
C THR A 76 0.83 11.27 1.40
N PHE A 77 1.32 10.08 1.80
CA PHE A 77 1.96 9.15 0.87
C PHE A 77 1.02 8.68 -0.24
N SER A 78 -0.22 8.34 0.11
CA SER A 78 -1.21 7.90 -0.88
C SER A 78 -1.49 9.01 -1.90
N LEU A 79 -1.69 10.25 -1.46
CA LEU A 79 -1.89 11.40 -2.35
C LEU A 79 -0.65 11.67 -3.21
N GLY A 80 0.54 11.58 -2.63
CA GLY A 80 1.80 11.74 -3.35
C GLY A 80 1.98 10.70 -4.45
N LEU A 81 1.69 9.43 -4.16
CA LEU A 81 1.77 8.35 -5.14
C LEU A 81 0.71 8.47 -6.25
N ILE A 82 -0.52 8.91 -5.91
CA ILE A 82 -1.57 9.19 -6.89
C ILE A 82 -1.12 10.31 -7.81
N GLY A 83 -0.63 11.44 -7.27
CA GLY A 83 -0.13 12.56 -8.05
C GLY A 83 1.05 12.21 -8.93
N PHE A 84 2.01 11.43 -8.41
CA PHE A 84 3.15 10.92 -9.17
C PHE A 84 2.67 10.04 -10.34
N SER A 85 1.75 9.12 -10.08
CA SER A 85 1.23 8.22 -11.09
C SER A 85 0.50 8.99 -12.19
N GLU A 86 -0.33 9.96 -11.82
CA GLU A 86 -1.05 10.80 -12.77
C GLU A 86 -0.12 11.67 -13.62
N GLN A 87 1.01 12.09 -13.07
CA GLN A 87 1.97 12.90 -13.81
C GLN A 87 2.88 12.10 -14.73
N HIS A 88 3.36 10.93 -14.30
CA HIS A 88 4.41 10.19 -14.99
C HIS A 88 3.92 8.90 -15.65
N LEU A 89 2.83 8.32 -15.18
CA LEU A 89 2.33 7.03 -15.65
C LEU A 89 1.03 7.12 -16.46
N ASN A 90 0.52 8.33 -16.69
CA ASN A 90 -0.73 8.56 -17.43
C ASN A 90 -0.57 8.32 -18.95
N THR A 91 0.61 7.96 -19.42
CA THR A 91 0.84 7.55 -20.81
C THR A 91 0.37 6.12 -21.01
N TYR A 92 -0.47 5.89 -22.02
CA TYR A 92 -0.95 4.56 -22.35
C TYR A 92 0.23 3.62 -22.62
N SER A 93 0.44 2.65 -21.73
CA SER A 93 1.44 1.61 -21.88
C SER A 93 0.80 0.26 -21.56
N SER A 94 0.98 -0.69 -22.48
CA SER A 94 0.52 -2.08 -22.28
C SER A 94 1.08 -2.74 -21.03
N ARG A 95 2.31 -2.37 -20.63
CA ARG A 95 2.96 -2.89 -19.40
C ARG A 95 2.29 -2.37 -18.14
N TRP A 96 2.03 -1.05 -18.07
CA TRP A 96 1.36 -0.43 -16.93
C TRP A 96 -0.07 -0.92 -16.78
N ARG A 97 -0.76 -1.09 -17.91
CA ARG A 97 -2.10 -1.68 -17.90
C ARG A 97 -2.10 -3.11 -17.38
N TRP A 98 -1.15 -3.94 -17.83
CA TRP A 98 -1.01 -5.30 -17.33
C TRP A 98 -0.76 -5.33 -15.83
N LEU A 99 0.09 -4.43 -15.30
CA LEU A 99 0.38 -4.32 -13.87
C LEU A 99 -0.86 -3.87 -13.08
N ALA A 100 -1.60 -2.89 -13.59
CA ALA A 100 -2.85 -2.43 -12.98
C ALA A 100 -3.90 -3.54 -12.93
N ASP A 101 -4.06 -4.28 -14.02
CA ASP A 101 -5.01 -5.40 -14.10
C ASP A 101 -4.61 -6.56 -13.16
N SER A 102 -3.31 -6.76 -12.93
CA SER A 102 -2.82 -7.77 -11.99
C SER A 102 -3.00 -7.38 -10.52
N SER A 103 -3.15 -6.10 -10.21
CA SER A 103 -3.18 -5.59 -8.84
C SER A 103 -4.32 -6.18 -7.99
N TYR A 104 -5.49 -6.40 -8.58
CA TYR A 104 -6.61 -7.05 -7.91
C TYR A 104 -6.29 -8.48 -7.50
N TRP A 105 -5.65 -9.25 -8.39
CA TRP A 105 -5.24 -10.61 -8.08
C TRP A 105 -4.15 -10.64 -7.02
N VAL A 106 -3.15 -9.74 -7.14
CA VAL A 106 -2.09 -9.58 -6.14
C VAL A 106 -2.71 -9.28 -4.77
N TYR A 107 -3.64 -8.33 -4.70
CA TYR A 107 -4.33 -7.99 -3.46
C TYR A 107 -5.08 -9.17 -2.86
N LEU A 108 -5.75 -9.98 -3.67
CA LEU A 108 -6.53 -11.12 -3.21
C LEU A 108 -5.65 -12.28 -2.72
N SER A 109 -4.54 -12.55 -3.41
CA SER A 109 -3.71 -13.74 -3.21
C SER A 109 -2.48 -13.51 -2.33
N HIS A 110 -2.07 -12.25 -2.08
CA HIS A 110 -0.82 -11.99 -1.35
C HIS A 110 -0.85 -12.49 0.09
N LEU A 111 -1.97 -12.36 0.82
CA LEU A 111 -2.06 -12.76 2.23
C LEU A 111 -1.76 -14.25 2.45
N PRO A 112 -2.44 -15.20 1.80
CA PRO A 112 -2.12 -16.61 1.99
C PRO A 112 -0.70 -16.95 1.53
N ILE A 113 -0.21 -16.33 0.45
CA ILE A 113 1.14 -16.61 -0.07
C ILE A 113 2.21 -16.07 0.87
N VAL A 114 2.11 -14.82 1.32
CA VAL A 114 3.09 -14.24 2.24
C VAL A 114 3.12 -14.98 3.58
N THR A 115 1.94 -15.38 4.08
CA THR A 115 1.86 -16.18 5.31
C THR A 115 2.56 -17.53 5.15
N PHE A 116 2.35 -18.21 4.04
CA PHE A 116 3.00 -19.47 3.74
C PHE A 116 4.52 -19.31 3.59
N VAL A 117 4.99 -18.31 2.84
CA VAL A 117 6.42 -18.00 2.68
C VAL A 117 7.07 -17.67 4.03
N THR A 118 6.41 -16.87 4.85
CA THR A 118 6.92 -16.49 6.18
C THR A 118 6.99 -17.71 7.10
N PHE A 119 6.02 -18.61 7.03
CA PHE A 119 6.02 -19.86 7.79
C PHE A 119 7.18 -20.75 7.38
N LEU A 120 7.48 -20.90 6.08
CA LEU A 120 8.63 -21.68 5.61
C LEU A 120 9.97 -21.10 6.10
N MET A 121 10.02 -19.78 6.32
CA MET A 121 11.23 -19.10 6.80
C MET A 121 11.34 -19.06 8.33
N PHE A 122 10.38 -19.64 9.06
CA PHE A 122 10.35 -19.57 10.52
C PHE A 122 11.63 -20.12 11.18
N ASN A 123 12.08 -21.28 10.74
CA ASN A 123 13.26 -21.98 11.29
C ASN A 123 14.60 -21.54 10.69
N ILE A 124 14.60 -20.60 9.76
CA ILE A 124 15.84 -20.12 9.14
C ILE A 124 16.47 -19.03 10.02
N SER A 125 17.71 -19.21 10.42
CA SER A 125 18.48 -18.23 11.19
C SER A 125 19.01 -17.14 10.26
N ALA A 126 18.15 -16.18 9.90
CA ALA A 126 18.52 -15.01 9.09
C ALA A 126 17.98 -13.72 9.71
N PRO A 127 18.64 -12.56 9.51
CA PRO A 127 18.13 -11.26 9.93
C PRO A 127 16.72 -11.01 9.39
N TYR A 128 15.88 -10.31 10.18
CA TYR A 128 14.47 -10.08 9.82
C TYR A 128 14.33 -9.24 8.57
N GLU A 129 15.27 -8.34 8.27
CA GLU A 129 15.29 -7.53 7.06
C GLU A 129 15.40 -8.40 5.81
N ILE A 130 16.28 -9.39 5.85
CA ILE A 130 16.50 -10.33 4.73
C ILE A 130 15.26 -11.20 4.54
N LYS A 131 14.68 -11.71 5.63
CA LYS A 131 13.43 -12.47 5.58
C LYS A 131 12.29 -11.65 4.98
N PHE A 132 12.18 -10.38 5.37
CA PHE A 132 11.17 -9.46 4.85
C PHE A 132 11.33 -9.22 3.34
N LEU A 133 12.55 -8.94 2.88
CA LEU A 133 12.83 -8.76 1.45
C LEU A 133 12.53 -10.02 0.64
N ILE A 134 12.94 -11.19 1.13
CA ILE A 134 12.65 -12.48 0.47
C ILE A 134 11.14 -12.71 0.42
N ALA A 135 10.42 -12.46 1.52
CA ALA A 135 8.97 -12.64 1.57
C ALA A 135 8.25 -11.76 0.56
N ILE A 136 8.60 -10.48 0.47
CA ILE A 136 8.02 -9.55 -0.50
C ILE A 136 8.33 -9.99 -1.93
N PHE A 137 9.59 -10.26 -2.23
CA PHE A 137 10.02 -10.60 -3.58
C PHE A 137 9.38 -11.91 -4.05
N THR A 138 9.42 -12.95 -3.23
CA THR A 138 8.84 -14.27 -3.53
C THR A 138 7.32 -14.16 -3.70
N THR A 139 6.63 -13.47 -2.80
CA THR A 139 5.18 -13.26 -2.88
C THR A 139 4.83 -12.52 -4.17
N SER A 140 5.55 -11.46 -4.51
CA SER A 140 5.32 -10.68 -5.73
C SER A 140 5.53 -11.53 -6.99
N LEU A 141 6.59 -12.33 -7.03
CA LEU A 141 6.85 -13.23 -8.15
C LEU A 141 5.73 -14.27 -8.31
N ILE A 142 5.34 -14.94 -7.23
CA ILE A 142 4.30 -15.98 -7.27
C ILE A 142 2.96 -15.38 -7.71
N THR A 143 2.57 -14.22 -7.15
CA THR A 143 1.29 -13.58 -7.48
C THR A 143 1.24 -13.10 -8.93
N LEU A 144 2.30 -12.50 -9.44
CA LEU A 144 2.38 -12.06 -10.84
C LEU A 144 2.46 -13.25 -11.81
N PHE A 145 3.18 -14.30 -11.45
CA PHE A 145 3.25 -15.53 -12.23
C PHE A 145 1.87 -16.21 -12.32
N THR A 146 1.21 -16.40 -11.18
CA THR A 146 -0.13 -17.00 -11.14
C THR A 146 -1.15 -16.14 -11.89
N TYR A 147 -1.09 -14.82 -11.79
CA TYR A 147 -1.90 -13.93 -12.60
C TYR A 147 -1.73 -14.19 -14.10
N LYS A 148 -0.48 -14.20 -14.57
CA LYS A 148 -0.16 -14.38 -15.98
C LYS A 148 -0.67 -15.69 -16.55
N PHE A 149 -0.50 -16.82 -15.83
CA PHE A 149 -0.76 -18.15 -16.35
C PHE A 149 -2.16 -18.67 -16.01
N PHE A 150 -2.70 -18.36 -14.84
CA PHE A 150 -3.95 -18.94 -14.36
C PHE A 150 -5.14 -17.98 -14.38
N VAL A 151 -4.90 -16.67 -14.29
CA VAL A 151 -5.99 -15.70 -14.13
C VAL A 151 -6.29 -14.96 -15.42
N ARG A 152 -5.29 -14.47 -16.10
CA ARG A 152 -5.45 -13.54 -17.24
C ARG A 152 -6.35 -14.09 -18.36
N ARG A 153 -6.27 -15.38 -18.65
CA ARG A 153 -7.02 -16.02 -19.75
C ARG A 153 -8.23 -16.82 -19.28
N THR A 154 -8.66 -16.66 -18.04
CA THR A 154 -9.77 -17.43 -17.47
C THR A 154 -10.94 -16.51 -17.12
N PHE A 155 -12.07 -17.12 -16.79
CA PHE A 155 -13.26 -16.43 -16.27
C PHE A 155 -12.95 -15.53 -15.06
N VAL A 156 -11.92 -15.88 -14.28
CA VAL A 156 -11.48 -15.06 -13.14
C VAL A 156 -11.06 -13.66 -13.57
N SER A 157 -10.44 -13.49 -14.74
CA SER A 157 -10.09 -12.17 -15.28
C SER A 157 -11.33 -11.34 -15.62
N VAL A 158 -12.38 -11.98 -16.13
CA VAL A 158 -13.64 -11.29 -16.41
C VAL A 158 -14.29 -10.81 -15.12
N LEU A 159 -14.25 -11.62 -14.06
CA LEU A 159 -14.81 -11.27 -12.75
C LEU A 159 -14.04 -10.12 -12.09
N LEU A 160 -12.70 -10.13 -12.17
CA LEU A 160 -11.85 -9.14 -11.50
C LEU A 160 -11.69 -7.84 -12.29
N ASN A 161 -11.58 -7.92 -13.62
CA ASN A 161 -11.21 -6.79 -14.47
C ASN A 161 -12.33 -6.39 -15.45
N GLY A 162 -13.47 -7.10 -15.46
CA GLY A 162 -14.60 -6.84 -16.34
C GLY A 162 -14.35 -7.16 -17.83
N ARG A 163 -13.24 -7.85 -18.16
CA ARG A 163 -12.87 -8.19 -19.55
C ARG A 163 -12.06 -9.47 -19.64
N SER A 164 -12.21 -10.19 -20.77
CA SER A 164 -11.34 -11.30 -21.13
C SER A 164 -10.16 -10.81 -21.97
N TYR A 165 -9.02 -11.44 -21.82
CA TYR A 165 -7.84 -11.24 -22.66
C TYR A 165 -7.65 -12.49 -23.50
N GLU A 166 -7.80 -12.33 -24.78
CA GLU A 166 -7.44 -13.35 -25.77
C GLU A 166 -5.93 -13.56 -25.87
#